data_0899009cff2a484e2bdd7c400a2a4c7a
#
_entry.id   0899009cff2a484e2bdd7c400a2a4c7a
#
_cell.length_a   1.000
_cell.length_b   1.000
_cell.length_c   1.000
_cell.angle_alpha   90.00
_cell.angle_beta   90.00
_cell.angle_gamma   90.00
#
_symmetry.space_group_name_H-M   'P 1'
#
loop_
_entity.id
_entity.type
_entity.pdbx_description
1 polymer ?
#
loop_
_entity_poly.entity_id
_entity_poly.type
_entity_poly.pdbx_seq_one_letter_code
_entity_poly.pdbx_strand_id
1 'polypeptide(L)' 'MPVSIRSGTAESLEDQIMRLVQSRTGGRIDGLNVAVAGGEVVISGRTTTYYLKQLATHAALDLSGQFTGLTNEIAVG' A
#
# COMPACT_ATOMS: atom_id res chain seq x y z
N MET A 1 5.72 14.91 -23.85
CA MET A 1 5.58 14.34 -23.52
C MET A 1 5.79 13.64 -22.91
N PRO A 2 5.96 13.56 -22.99
CA PRO A 2 5.95 12.60 -22.65
C PRO A 2 5.71 12.30 -21.58
N VAL A 3 5.40 12.42 -21.18
CA VAL A 3 5.13 12.10 -20.26
C VAL A 3 4.64 11.07 -19.87
N SER A 4 4.05 10.96 -20.20
CA SER A 4 3.31 9.92 -20.00
C SER A 4 3.90 8.70 -19.98
N ILE A 5 4.52 8.66 -20.69
CA ILE A 5 5.14 7.62 -20.89
C ILE A 5 5.61 7.00 -19.78
N ARG A 6 6.27 7.57 -19.10
CA ARG A 6 6.83 7.04 -18.19
C ARG A 6 6.04 6.70 -17.12
N SER A 7 4.95 7.19 -17.06
CA SER A 7 4.14 6.92 -15.96
C SER A 7 3.92 5.45 -15.75
N GLY A 8 3.75 4.71 -16.76
CA GLY A 8 3.53 3.29 -16.61
C GLY A 8 4.75 2.52 -16.18
N THR A 9 5.92 3.03 -16.52
CA THR A 9 7.11 2.29 -16.23
C THR A 9 7.81 2.79 -14.99
N ALA A 10 7.44 3.96 -14.54
CA ALA A 10 8.09 4.58 -13.41
C ALA A 10 7.19 4.66 -12.19
N GLU A 11 6.32 3.68 -12.04
CA GLU A 11 5.43 3.66 -10.91
C GLU A 11 6.23 3.52 -9.63
N SER A 12 5.97 4.39 -8.65
CA SER A 12 6.71 4.36 -7.41
C SER A 12 6.31 3.16 -6.57
N LEU A 13 7.13 2.81 -5.60
CA LEU A 13 6.80 1.73 -4.69
C LEU A 13 5.50 2.05 -3.93
N GLU A 14 5.31 3.31 -3.56
CA GLU A 14 4.07 3.71 -2.90
C GLU A 14 2.85 3.39 -3.74
N ASP A 15 2.92 3.73 -5.03
CA ASP A 15 1.79 3.48 -5.92
C ASP A 15 1.56 1.99 -6.11
N GLN A 16 2.61 1.22 -6.21
CA GLN A 16 2.49 -0.22 -6.37
C GLN A 16 1.82 -0.86 -5.16
N ILE A 17 2.25 -0.47 -3.96
CA ILE A 17 1.68 -1.03 -2.75
C ILE A 17 0.23 -0.59 -2.60
N MET A 18 -0.05 0.69 -2.86
CA MET A 18 -1.41 1.18 -2.75
C MET A 18 -2.35 0.42 -3.68
N ARG A 19 -1.91 0.19 -4.91
CA ARG A 19 -2.74 -0.52 -5.87
C ARG A 19 -2.99 -1.96 -5.44
N LEU A 20 -1.95 -2.63 -4.93
CA LEU A 20 -2.12 -4.00 -4.46
C LEU A 20 -3.05 -4.07 -3.26
N VAL A 21 -2.88 -3.17 -2.32
CA VAL A 21 -3.73 -3.16 -1.13
C VAL A 21 -5.17 -2.90 -1.50
N GLN A 22 -5.40 -1.92 -2.39
CA GLN A 22 -6.76 -1.62 -2.82
C GLN A 22 -7.38 -2.81 -3.54
N SER A 23 -6.61 -3.49 -4.36
CA SER A 23 -7.11 -4.65 -5.08
C SER A 23 -7.47 -5.79 -4.14
N ARG A 24 -6.60 -6.10 -3.19
CA ARG A 24 -6.82 -7.21 -2.28
C ARG A 24 -7.92 -6.95 -1.28
N THR A 25 -8.14 -5.69 -0.94
CA THR A 25 -9.15 -5.33 0.05
C THR A 25 -10.47 -4.87 -0.59
N GLY A 26 -10.53 -4.85 -1.92
CA GLY A 26 -11.73 -4.43 -2.59
C GLY A 26 -12.08 -2.97 -2.38
N GLY A 27 -11.09 -2.14 -2.07
CA GLY A 27 -11.32 -0.73 -1.83
C GLY A 27 -12.01 -0.44 -0.51
N ARG A 28 -11.97 -1.38 0.44
CA ARG A 28 -12.71 -1.24 1.70
C ARG A 28 -11.92 -0.57 2.81
N ILE A 29 -10.78 0.00 2.51
CA ILE A 29 -10.02 0.75 3.50
C ILE A 29 -10.19 2.21 3.18
N ASP A 30 -10.82 2.95 4.09
CA ASP A 30 -11.06 4.37 3.89
C ASP A 30 -9.78 5.14 4.14
N GLY A 31 -9.53 6.13 3.30
CA GLY A 31 -8.37 6.98 3.47
C GLY A 31 -7.04 6.25 3.39
N LEU A 32 -6.97 5.19 2.60
CA LEU A 32 -5.75 4.43 2.48
C LEU A 32 -4.61 5.32 2.04
N ASN A 33 -3.51 5.25 2.76
CA ASN A 33 -2.32 6.00 2.44
C ASN A 33 -1.10 5.12 2.63
N VAL A 34 -0.15 5.26 1.73
CA VAL A 34 1.10 4.51 1.79
C VAL A 34 2.24 5.51 1.71
N ALA A 35 3.14 5.46 2.66
CA ALA A 35 4.32 6.31 2.68
C ALA A 35 5.56 5.43 2.69
N VAL A 36 6.56 5.82 1.93
CA VAL A 36 7.83 5.10 1.88
C VAL A 36 8.93 6.09 2.18
N ALA A 37 9.77 5.78 3.15
CA ALA A 37 10.90 6.63 3.52
C ALA A 37 12.02 5.75 4.04
N GLY A 38 13.22 5.93 3.49
CA GLY A 38 14.38 5.19 3.96
C GLY A 38 14.25 3.68 3.87
N GLY A 39 13.48 3.20 2.89
CA GLY A 39 13.27 1.77 2.74
C GLY A 39 12.16 1.20 3.60
N GLU A 40 11.52 2.03 4.42
CA GLU A 40 10.43 1.58 5.26
C GLU A 40 9.10 2.03 4.71
N VAL A 41 8.10 1.16 4.82
CA VAL A 41 6.76 1.42 4.32
C VAL A 41 5.80 1.54 5.49
N VAL A 42 4.96 2.58 5.47
CA VAL A 42 3.92 2.77 6.47
C VAL A 42 2.59 2.82 5.74
N ILE A 43 1.66 1.98 6.13
CA ILE A 43 0.32 1.95 5.55
C ILE A 43 -0.64 2.44 6.62
N SER A 44 -1.53 3.36 6.25
CA SER A 44 -2.51 3.89 7.18
C SER A 44 -3.87 3.99 6.53
N GLY A 45 -4.89 4.18 7.32
CA GLY A 45 -6.26 4.26 6.86
C GLY A 45 -7.20 3.79 7.94
N ARG A 46 -8.44 3.46 7.55
CA ARG A 46 -9.45 2.99 8.49
C ARG A 46 -10.30 1.92 7.83
N THR A 47 -10.59 0.87 8.58
CA THR A 47 -11.48 -0.17 8.10
C THR A 47 -12.35 -0.66 9.25
N THR A 48 -13.33 -1.49 8.94
CA THR A 48 -14.25 -2.00 9.95
C THR A 48 -13.88 -3.38 10.48
N THR A 49 -12.94 -4.07 9.83
CA THR A 49 -12.57 -5.42 10.27
C THR A 49 -11.07 -5.58 10.36
N TYR A 50 -10.66 -6.39 11.30
CA TYR A 50 -9.25 -6.72 11.45
C TYR A 50 -8.76 -7.54 10.25
N TYR A 51 -9.65 -8.32 9.68
CA TYR A 51 -9.31 -9.13 8.51
C TYR A 51 -8.79 -8.26 7.36
N LEU A 52 -9.47 -7.14 7.10
CA LEU A 52 -9.03 -6.24 6.03
C LEU A 52 -7.68 -5.60 6.36
N LYS A 53 -7.45 -5.30 7.62
CA LYS A 53 -6.16 -4.78 8.04
C LYS A 53 -5.05 -5.78 7.75
N GLN A 54 -5.28 -7.06 8.03
CA GLN A 54 -4.30 -8.09 7.75
C GLN A 54 -4.10 -8.31 6.26
N LEU A 55 -5.16 -8.21 5.47
CA LEU A 55 -5.03 -8.34 4.03
C LEU A 55 -4.11 -7.25 3.47
N ALA A 56 -4.18 -6.05 4.03
CA ALA A 56 -3.32 -4.96 3.59
C ALA A 56 -1.85 -5.30 3.84
N THR A 57 -1.54 -5.88 4.99
CA THR A 57 -0.18 -6.31 5.27
C THR A 57 0.27 -7.38 4.28
N HIS A 58 -0.59 -8.37 4.05
CA HIS A 58 -0.22 -9.46 3.13
C HIS A 58 -0.01 -8.95 1.71
N ALA A 59 -0.85 -8.01 1.27
CA ALA A 59 -0.69 -7.44 -0.06
C ALA A 59 0.65 -6.71 -0.19
N ALA A 60 1.00 -5.91 0.81
CA ALA A 60 2.26 -5.18 0.78
C ALA A 60 3.45 -6.13 0.80
N LEU A 61 3.34 -7.24 1.51
CA LEU A 61 4.45 -8.20 1.60
C LEU A 61 4.75 -8.88 0.27
N ASP A 62 3.84 -8.84 -0.69
CA ASP A 62 4.15 -9.35 -2.02
C ASP A 62 5.29 -8.55 -2.67
N LEU A 63 5.55 -7.34 -2.19
CA LEU A 63 6.63 -6.52 -2.70
C LEU A 63 7.77 -6.40 -1.69
N SER A 64 7.88 -7.35 -0.75
CA SER A 64 8.82 -7.25 0.35
C SER A 64 10.28 -7.16 -0.07
N GLY A 65 10.60 -7.59 -1.27
CA GLY A 65 11.96 -7.45 -1.77
C GLY A 65 12.35 -6.00 -2.08
N GLN A 66 11.40 -5.08 -2.05
CA GLN A 66 11.64 -3.70 -2.40
C GLN A 66 11.68 -2.75 -1.20
N PHE A 67 11.52 -3.27 0.01
CA PHE A 67 11.59 -2.45 1.21
C PHE A 67 12.14 -3.28 2.37
N THR A 68 12.59 -2.61 3.43
CA THR A 68 13.24 -3.29 4.54
C THR A 68 12.35 -3.38 5.78
N GLY A 69 11.31 -2.58 5.85
CA GLY A 69 10.40 -2.63 7.00
C GLY A 69 9.01 -2.21 6.61
N LEU A 70 8.01 -2.75 7.31
CA LEU A 70 6.61 -2.43 7.05
C LEU A 70 5.89 -2.21 8.36
N THR A 71 5.18 -1.10 8.45
CA THR A 71 4.32 -0.79 9.59
C THR A 71 2.90 -0.61 9.10
N ASN A 72 1.96 -1.31 9.71
CA ASN A 72 0.56 -1.20 9.36
C ASN A 72 -0.17 -0.45 10.47
N GLU A 73 -0.51 0.81 10.19
CA GLU A 73 -1.20 1.68 11.14
C GLU A 73 -2.68 1.84 10.82
N ILE A 74 -3.24 0.91 10.06
CA ILE A 74 -4.66 0.99 9.74
C ILE A 74 -5.47 0.82 11.01
N ALA A 75 -6.40 1.74 11.23
CA ALA A 75 -7.27 1.67 12.40
C ALA A 75 -8.47 0.79 12.10
N VAL A 76 -8.87 0.00 13.09
CA VAL A 76 -10.04 -0.87 12.95
C VAL A 76 -11.10 -0.38 13.94
N GLY A 77 -12.29 -0.11 13.42
CA GLY A 77 -13.31 0.40 14.34
C GLY A 77 -14.65 0.71 13.72
#